data_876810b59b9519f6aa19526f29427109
#
_entry.id   876810b59b9519f6aa19526f29427109
#
_cell.length_a   1.000
_cell.length_b   1.000
_cell.length_c   1.000
_cell.angle_alpha   90.00
_cell.angle_beta   90.00
_cell.angle_gamma   90.00
#
_symmetry.space_group_name_H-M   'P 1'
#
loop_
_entity.id
_entity.type
_entity.pdbx_description
1 polymer ?
#
loop_
_entity_poly.entity_id
_entity_poly.type
_entity_poly.pdbx_seq_one_letter_code
_entity_poly.pdbx_strand_id
1 'polypeptide(L)'
;MTENPYLSYAESFKKITESGKSLPYGNITPLQDPRIRENDAPIALIMSPHPDDECIMGGLPLRLMREAEFRIVNVAITLGSNIERRAERLCELERACNWIGFELQQMGDQGLEKVTVNSRQKSPENWDIMTNHLVQVIKKWNPTAIFFPNSHDWNKTHLGVHMLTLDALKKTDNFFPFLIETEYWGQMPKPNLLVESTTREVADLLAALSHHEGELKRNPFHLRMPSWMQDNVRRGAEVIGGQGGKAPDFDFATLYRVSRWRDANIIPAWEGGRMLPCSDNSSGALFSEKN
;
A
#
# COMPACT_ATOMS: atom_id res chain seq x y z
N MET A 1 -3.31 16.88 45.80
CA MET A 1 -2.85 15.84 44.84
C MET A 1 -2.56 16.56 43.53
N THR A 2 -1.34 16.52 43.06
CA THR A 2 -0.99 17.09 41.75
C THR A 2 -1.67 16.27 40.66
N GLU A 3 -2.46 16.93 39.82
CA GLU A 3 -3.12 16.32 38.67
C GLU A 3 -2.06 15.68 37.76
N ASN A 4 -2.37 14.53 37.16
CA ASN A 4 -1.46 13.85 36.23
C ASN A 4 -1.22 14.74 35.01
N PRO A 5 0.02 15.25 34.77
CA PRO A 5 0.30 16.19 33.69
C PRO A 5 0.03 15.62 32.28
N TYR A 6 -0.01 14.29 32.12
CA TYR A 6 -0.29 13.62 30.85
C TYR A 6 -1.78 13.45 30.54
N LEU A 7 -2.69 13.83 31.48
CA LEU A 7 -4.12 13.67 31.25
C LEU A 7 -4.60 14.49 30.05
N SER A 8 -4.25 15.78 30.00
CA SER A 8 -4.61 16.66 28.89
C SER A 8 -4.03 16.23 27.54
N TYR A 9 -2.81 15.67 27.56
CA TYR A 9 -2.18 15.08 26.37
C TYR A 9 -2.98 13.89 25.85
N ALA A 10 -3.32 12.93 26.70
CA ALA A 10 -4.14 11.76 26.33
C ALA A 10 -5.55 12.16 25.86
N GLU A 11 -6.17 13.16 26.51
CA GLU A 11 -7.48 13.69 26.08
C GLU A 11 -7.43 14.35 24.70
N SER A 12 -6.30 14.92 24.30
CA SER A 12 -6.13 15.51 22.98
C SER A 12 -6.25 14.47 21.87
N PHE A 13 -5.69 13.27 22.03
CA PHE A 13 -5.87 12.15 21.08
C PHE A 13 -7.34 11.73 20.94
N LYS A 14 -8.06 11.67 22.07
CA LYS A 14 -9.50 11.40 22.04
C LYS A 14 -10.25 12.48 21.26
N LYS A 15 -9.96 13.75 21.52
CA LYS A 15 -10.61 14.91 20.84
C LYS A 15 -10.33 14.92 19.35
N ILE A 16 -9.09 14.63 18.92
CA ILE A 16 -8.72 14.52 17.50
C ILE A 16 -9.58 13.47 16.80
N THR A 17 -9.69 12.26 17.39
CA THR A 17 -10.50 11.19 16.82
C THR A 17 -11.98 11.54 16.75
N GLU A 18 -12.53 12.18 17.78
CA GLU A 18 -13.93 12.62 17.79
C GLU A 18 -14.21 13.70 16.74
N SER A 19 -13.32 14.71 16.61
CA SER A 19 -13.47 15.75 15.60
C SER A 19 -13.36 15.21 14.18
N GLY A 20 -12.55 14.17 13.96
CA GLY A 20 -12.43 13.50 12.67
C GLY A 20 -13.73 12.86 12.17
N LYS A 21 -14.64 12.46 13.08
CA LYS A 21 -15.94 11.87 12.71
C LYS A 21 -16.87 12.83 11.96
N SER A 22 -16.63 14.14 12.03
CA SER A 22 -17.38 15.16 11.32
C SER A 22 -16.83 15.49 9.93
N LEU A 23 -15.69 14.90 9.56
CA LEU A 23 -15.11 15.11 8.23
C LEU A 23 -15.97 14.43 7.15
N PRO A 24 -16.05 15.01 5.95
CA PRO A 24 -16.88 14.47 4.87
C PRO A 24 -16.33 13.13 4.37
N TYR A 25 -17.24 12.29 3.90
CA TYR A 25 -16.91 11.13 3.10
C TYR A 25 -16.96 11.53 1.62
N GLY A 26 -15.85 11.40 0.91
CA GLY A 26 -15.77 11.80 -0.48
C GLY A 26 -16.13 13.28 -0.71
N ASN A 27 -16.60 13.62 -1.91
CA ASN A 27 -16.99 14.97 -2.31
C ASN A 27 -15.93 16.07 -2.05
N ILE A 28 -14.67 15.67 -2.02
CA ILE A 28 -13.51 16.54 -1.89
C ILE A 28 -13.00 16.83 -3.31
N THR A 29 -12.68 18.08 -3.59
CA THR A 29 -12.11 18.48 -4.89
C THR A 29 -10.88 17.63 -5.21
N PRO A 30 -10.80 16.98 -6.38
CA PRO A 30 -9.64 16.19 -6.78
C PRO A 30 -8.34 16.98 -6.70
N LEU A 31 -7.26 16.27 -6.37
CA LEU A 31 -5.93 16.85 -6.49
C LEU A 31 -5.69 17.22 -7.96
N GLN A 32 -5.38 18.48 -8.20
CA GLN A 32 -4.88 18.89 -9.49
C GLN A 32 -3.39 18.57 -9.55
N ASP A 33 -3.04 17.40 -10.09
CA ASP A 33 -1.68 17.17 -10.54
C ASP A 33 -1.61 17.47 -12.04
N PRO A 34 -1.09 18.66 -12.44
CA PRO A 34 -1.07 19.07 -13.85
C PRO A 34 -0.06 18.28 -14.68
N ARG A 35 0.72 17.39 -14.06
CA ARG A 35 1.74 16.64 -14.78
C ARG A 35 1.12 15.47 -15.53
N ILE A 36 1.10 15.61 -16.86
CA ILE A 36 0.85 14.48 -17.76
C ILE A 36 2.14 13.66 -17.77
N ARG A 37 2.10 12.47 -17.20
CA ARG A 37 3.26 11.57 -17.24
C ARG A 37 3.41 10.99 -18.64
N GLU A 38 4.63 10.94 -19.10
CA GLU A 38 4.95 10.37 -20.41
C GLU A 38 4.61 8.88 -20.44
N ASN A 39 4.29 8.34 -21.62
CA ASN A 39 3.93 6.93 -21.78
C ASN A 39 5.05 5.95 -21.42
N ASP A 40 6.30 6.41 -21.44
CA ASP A 40 7.51 5.67 -21.07
C ASP A 40 7.94 5.85 -19.61
N ALA A 41 7.17 6.60 -18.81
CA ALA A 41 7.43 6.75 -17.39
C ALA A 41 7.44 5.39 -16.67
N PRO A 42 8.32 5.21 -15.66
CA PRO A 42 8.37 3.96 -14.91
C PRO A 42 7.04 3.67 -14.21
N ILE A 43 6.67 2.40 -14.14
CA ILE A 43 5.39 1.96 -13.60
C ILE A 43 5.59 1.23 -12.28
N ALA A 44 4.74 1.53 -11.31
CA ALA A 44 4.58 0.72 -10.12
C ALA A 44 3.15 0.17 -10.04
N LEU A 45 3.01 -1.14 -9.87
CA LEU A 45 1.71 -1.77 -9.63
C LEU A 45 1.45 -1.89 -8.13
N ILE A 46 0.22 -1.64 -7.73
CA ILE A 46 -0.29 -1.95 -6.39
C ILE A 46 -1.24 -3.14 -6.53
N MET A 47 -0.89 -4.28 -5.98
CA MET A 47 -1.74 -5.47 -5.96
C MET A 47 -2.72 -5.36 -4.78
N SER A 48 -3.80 -4.59 -4.95
CA SER A 48 -4.78 -4.35 -3.89
C SER A 48 -5.72 -5.54 -3.70
N PRO A 49 -5.70 -6.19 -2.52
CA PRO A 49 -6.64 -7.26 -2.20
C PRO A 49 -8.10 -6.81 -2.26
N HIS A 50 -8.40 -5.63 -1.72
CA HIS A 50 -9.74 -5.05 -1.67
C HIS A 50 -9.71 -3.57 -2.10
N PRO A 51 -10.85 -3.01 -2.52
CA PRO A 51 -11.02 -1.56 -2.60
C PRO A 51 -10.83 -0.92 -1.22
N ASP A 52 -9.94 0.01 -1.09
CA ASP A 52 -9.41 0.76 0.07
C ASP A 52 -7.92 0.51 0.37
N ASP A 53 -7.40 -0.68 0.05
CA ASP A 53 -6.01 -1.07 0.32
C ASP A 53 -5.00 -0.15 -0.39
N GLU A 54 -5.35 0.41 -1.56
CA GLU A 54 -4.48 1.33 -2.32
C GLU A 54 -4.16 2.63 -1.56
N CYS A 55 -5.05 3.03 -0.64
CA CYS A 55 -4.87 4.23 0.18
C CYS A 55 -4.23 3.93 1.54
N ILE A 56 -4.34 2.67 2.04
CA ILE A 56 -3.87 2.30 3.38
C ILE A 56 -2.35 2.09 3.41
N MET A 57 -1.77 1.61 2.33
CA MET A 57 -0.38 1.15 2.26
C MET A 57 0.69 2.24 2.47
N GLY A 58 0.29 3.48 2.70
CA GLY A 58 1.18 4.57 3.01
C GLY A 58 1.66 5.39 1.83
N GLY A 59 2.61 6.30 2.11
CA GLY A 59 2.99 7.36 1.19
C GLY A 59 3.98 6.97 0.09
N LEU A 60 4.64 5.80 0.14
CA LEU A 60 5.70 5.50 -0.83
C LEU A 60 5.22 5.51 -2.29
N PRO A 61 4.09 4.91 -2.70
CA PRO A 61 3.58 5.07 -4.06
C PRO A 61 3.31 6.53 -4.42
N LEU A 62 2.76 7.31 -3.49
CA LEU A 62 2.47 8.73 -3.68
C LEU A 62 3.77 9.53 -3.89
N ARG A 63 4.81 9.26 -3.12
CA ARG A 63 6.13 9.87 -3.27
C ARG A 63 6.79 9.48 -4.60
N LEU A 64 6.75 8.21 -4.99
CA LEU A 64 7.25 7.76 -6.29
C LEU A 64 6.54 8.50 -7.44
N MET A 65 5.24 8.68 -7.34
CA MET A 65 4.46 9.42 -8.33
C MET A 65 4.87 10.89 -8.40
N ARG A 66 5.11 11.55 -7.26
CA ARG A 66 5.36 13.00 -7.17
C ARG A 66 6.83 13.38 -7.35
N GLU A 67 7.73 12.55 -6.85
CA GLU A 67 9.17 12.84 -6.82
C GLU A 67 9.94 12.20 -7.97
N ALA A 68 9.43 11.08 -8.50
CA ALA A 68 10.13 10.23 -9.47
C ALA A 68 9.31 9.95 -10.74
N GLU A 69 8.19 10.66 -10.92
CA GLU A 69 7.31 10.62 -12.10
C GLU A 69 6.77 9.22 -12.44
N PHE A 70 6.71 8.32 -11.46
CA PHE A 70 6.12 7.01 -11.68
C PHE A 70 4.63 7.13 -12.03
N ARG A 71 4.18 6.29 -12.94
CA ARG A 71 2.77 5.95 -13.10
C ARG A 71 2.42 4.89 -12.06
N ILE A 72 1.45 5.18 -11.22
CA ILE A 72 0.96 4.24 -10.20
C ILE A 72 -0.33 3.62 -10.70
N VAL A 73 -0.32 2.31 -10.85
CA VAL A 73 -1.48 1.55 -11.32
C VAL A 73 -1.99 0.66 -10.19
N ASN A 74 -3.17 0.98 -9.69
CA ASN A 74 -3.86 0.13 -8.72
C ASN A 74 -4.52 -1.06 -9.44
N VAL A 75 -4.06 -2.26 -9.16
CA VAL A 75 -4.63 -3.51 -9.66
C VAL A 75 -5.65 -4.02 -8.64
N ALA A 76 -6.93 -3.82 -8.93
CA ALA A 76 -8.01 -4.29 -8.09
C ALA A 76 -8.17 -5.81 -8.23
N ILE A 77 -7.52 -6.57 -7.35
CA ILE A 77 -7.51 -8.05 -7.42
C ILE A 77 -8.91 -8.59 -7.12
N THR A 78 -9.54 -8.14 -6.04
CA THR A 78 -10.94 -8.48 -5.75
C THR A 78 -11.78 -7.22 -5.52
N LEU A 79 -13.11 -7.35 -5.61
CA LEU A 79 -14.05 -6.30 -5.20
C LEU A 79 -14.75 -6.63 -3.88
N GLY A 80 -14.17 -7.55 -3.11
CA GLY A 80 -14.72 -8.03 -1.85
C GLY A 80 -15.67 -9.23 -2.01
N SER A 81 -16.00 -9.85 -0.87
CA SER A 81 -16.80 -11.09 -0.83
C SER A 81 -18.32 -10.88 -1.00
N ASN A 82 -18.82 -9.69 -0.67
CA ASN A 82 -20.24 -9.38 -0.83
C ASN A 82 -20.53 -8.93 -2.27
N ILE A 83 -21.16 -9.82 -3.05
CA ILE A 83 -21.45 -9.61 -4.47
C ILE A 83 -22.34 -8.39 -4.70
N GLU A 84 -23.34 -8.17 -3.84
CA GLU A 84 -24.30 -7.06 -3.97
C GLU A 84 -23.64 -5.68 -3.84
N ARG A 85 -22.51 -5.61 -3.13
CA ARG A 85 -21.77 -4.36 -2.92
C ARG A 85 -20.66 -4.10 -3.94
N ARG A 86 -20.35 -5.06 -4.82
CA ARG A 86 -19.17 -4.93 -5.71
C ARG A 86 -19.25 -3.74 -6.65
N ALA A 87 -20.42 -3.49 -7.24
CA ALA A 87 -20.61 -2.35 -8.14
C ALA A 87 -20.41 -1.01 -7.40
N GLU A 88 -20.96 -0.88 -6.20
CA GLU A 88 -20.75 0.28 -5.33
C GLU A 88 -19.26 0.46 -4.99
N ARG A 89 -18.60 -0.61 -4.53
CA ARG A 89 -17.18 -0.60 -4.16
C ARG A 89 -16.27 -0.27 -5.35
N LEU A 90 -16.63 -0.71 -6.55
CA LEU A 90 -15.89 -0.33 -7.76
C LEU A 90 -15.99 1.17 -8.02
N CYS A 91 -17.20 1.74 -7.94
CA CYS A 91 -17.39 3.20 -8.08
C CYS A 91 -16.66 4.00 -6.99
N GLU A 92 -16.61 3.49 -5.75
CA GLU A 92 -15.84 4.07 -4.66
C GLU A 92 -14.33 4.07 -4.99
N LEU A 93 -13.81 2.93 -5.45
CA LEU A 93 -12.42 2.74 -5.85
C LEU A 93 -12.02 3.63 -7.05
N GLU A 94 -12.88 3.74 -8.07
CA GLU A 94 -12.66 4.64 -9.22
C GLU A 94 -12.53 6.10 -8.77
N ARG A 95 -13.39 6.54 -7.84
CA ARG A 95 -13.32 7.90 -7.29
C ARG A 95 -12.05 8.10 -6.47
N ALA A 96 -11.66 7.13 -5.63
CA ALA A 96 -10.45 7.20 -4.82
C ALA A 96 -9.19 7.27 -5.70
N CYS A 97 -9.06 6.37 -6.67
CA CYS A 97 -7.94 6.36 -7.61
C CYS A 97 -7.88 7.66 -8.43
N ASN A 98 -9.02 8.10 -8.97
CA ASN A 98 -9.07 9.36 -9.73
C ASN A 98 -8.70 10.58 -8.86
N TRP A 99 -9.11 10.59 -7.58
CA TRP A 99 -8.81 11.68 -6.66
C TRP A 99 -7.31 11.79 -6.38
N ILE A 100 -6.64 10.66 -6.13
CA ILE A 100 -5.20 10.64 -5.78
C ILE A 100 -4.27 10.62 -6.99
N GLY A 101 -4.81 10.37 -8.20
CA GLY A 101 -4.06 10.31 -9.45
C GLY A 101 -3.47 8.93 -9.77
N PHE A 102 -4.01 7.86 -9.21
CA PHE A 102 -3.64 6.50 -9.57
C PHE A 102 -4.47 5.98 -10.74
N GLU A 103 -3.84 5.27 -11.66
CA GLU A 103 -4.56 4.52 -12.68
C GLU A 103 -5.21 3.27 -12.09
N LEU A 104 -6.31 2.81 -12.68
CA LEU A 104 -7.02 1.62 -12.21
C LEU A 104 -6.97 0.50 -13.26
N GLN A 105 -6.53 -0.68 -12.83
CA GLN A 105 -6.61 -1.94 -13.57
C GLN A 105 -7.47 -2.93 -12.80
N GLN A 106 -8.65 -3.21 -13.29
CA GLN A 106 -9.53 -4.21 -12.71
C GLN A 106 -9.18 -5.62 -13.20
N MET A 107 -9.32 -6.62 -12.33
CA MET A 107 -9.13 -8.04 -12.65
C MET A 107 -10.46 -8.68 -13.05
N GLY A 108 -10.82 -8.60 -14.33
CA GLY A 108 -12.13 -9.02 -14.85
C GLY A 108 -13.27 -8.10 -14.40
N ASP A 109 -14.50 -8.35 -14.88
CA ASP A 109 -15.65 -7.47 -14.66
C ASP A 109 -16.12 -7.40 -13.19
N GLN A 110 -15.84 -8.43 -12.40
CA GLN A 110 -16.28 -8.55 -11.00
C GLN A 110 -15.15 -8.71 -10.01
N GLY A 111 -13.88 -8.51 -10.45
CA GLY A 111 -12.70 -8.90 -9.70
C GLY A 111 -12.54 -10.43 -9.65
N LEU A 112 -11.39 -10.87 -9.13
CA LEU A 112 -11.17 -12.31 -8.88
C LEU A 112 -11.91 -12.75 -7.61
N GLU A 113 -12.33 -14.00 -7.60
CA GLU A 113 -13.07 -14.57 -6.46
C GLU A 113 -12.23 -15.59 -5.71
N LYS A 114 -12.47 -15.68 -4.40
CA LYS A 114 -11.86 -16.71 -3.53
C LYS A 114 -10.33 -16.75 -3.64
N VAL A 115 -9.70 -15.56 -3.75
CA VAL A 115 -8.24 -15.45 -3.76
C VAL A 115 -7.74 -15.71 -2.34
N THR A 116 -7.46 -16.98 -2.04
CA THR A 116 -7.04 -17.42 -0.70
C THR A 116 -6.02 -18.54 -0.78
N VAL A 117 -5.21 -18.73 0.27
CA VAL A 117 -4.27 -19.87 0.39
C VAL A 117 -5.00 -21.21 0.27
N ASN A 118 -6.22 -21.31 0.84
CA ASN A 118 -7.02 -22.51 0.76
C ASN A 118 -7.46 -22.81 -0.69
N SER A 119 -7.83 -21.80 -1.47
CA SER A 119 -8.21 -21.97 -2.87
C SER A 119 -7.01 -22.39 -3.73
N ARG A 120 -5.83 -21.89 -3.44
CA ARG A 120 -4.58 -22.31 -4.09
C ARG A 120 -4.34 -23.82 -3.93
N GLN A 121 -4.65 -24.37 -2.76
CA GLN A 121 -4.45 -25.79 -2.45
C GLN A 121 -5.58 -26.68 -2.98
N LYS A 122 -6.84 -26.24 -2.86
CA LYS A 122 -8.01 -27.09 -3.13
C LYS A 122 -8.63 -26.91 -4.53
N SER A 123 -8.26 -25.87 -5.24
CA SER A 123 -8.77 -25.56 -6.57
C SER A 123 -7.62 -25.10 -7.49
N PRO A 124 -6.61 -25.95 -7.73
CA PRO A 124 -5.40 -25.55 -8.45
C PRO A 124 -5.67 -25.08 -9.89
N GLU A 125 -6.64 -25.66 -10.57
CA GLU A 125 -7.03 -25.26 -11.93
C GLU A 125 -7.56 -23.83 -11.96
N ASN A 126 -8.49 -23.51 -11.09
CA ASN A 126 -9.02 -22.14 -10.98
C ASN A 126 -7.94 -21.15 -10.52
N TRP A 127 -7.06 -21.58 -9.61
CA TRP A 127 -5.92 -20.78 -9.20
C TRP A 127 -4.97 -20.48 -10.37
N ASP A 128 -4.76 -21.46 -11.24
CA ASP A 128 -3.93 -21.30 -12.44
C ASP A 128 -4.53 -20.31 -13.44
N ILE A 129 -5.84 -20.32 -13.62
CA ILE A 129 -6.56 -19.34 -14.45
C ILE A 129 -6.35 -17.93 -13.89
N MET A 130 -6.54 -17.72 -12.57
CA MET A 130 -6.33 -16.43 -11.91
C MET A 130 -4.88 -15.98 -12.04
N THR A 131 -3.93 -16.89 -11.85
CA THR A 131 -2.49 -16.65 -11.99
C THR A 131 -2.16 -16.18 -13.42
N ASN A 132 -2.65 -16.90 -14.43
CA ASN A 132 -2.42 -16.55 -15.84
C ASN A 132 -3.04 -15.18 -16.18
N HIS A 133 -4.18 -14.82 -15.60
CA HIS A 133 -4.78 -13.50 -15.77
C HIS A 133 -3.86 -12.41 -15.21
N LEU A 134 -3.32 -12.61 -14.00
CA LEU A 134 -2.37 -11.66 -13.40
C LEU A 134 -1.05 -11.56 -14.20
N VAL A 135 -0.58 -12.67 -14.79
CA VAL A 135 0.57 -12.65 -15.72
C VAL A 135 0.33 -11.70 -16.90
N GLN A 136 -0.89 -11.71 -17.48
CA GLN A 136 -1.20 -10.79 -18.58
C GLN A 136 -1.19 -9.33 -18.13
N VAL A 137 -1.68 -9.04 -16.92
CA VAL A 137 -1.61 -7.68 -16.36
C VAL A 137 -0.16 -7.25 -16.14
N ILE A 138 0.67 -8.11 -15.53
CA ILE A 138 2.10 -7.82 -15.33
C ILE A 138 2.81 -7.57 -16.66
N LYS A 139 2.57 -8.40 -17.68
CA LYS A 139 3.17 -8.24 -19.01
C LYS A 139 2.70 -6.96 -19.71
N LYS A 140 1.41 -6.62 -19.59
CA LYS A 140 0.83 -5.39 -20.17
C LYS A 140 1.51 -4.14 -19.63
N TRP A 141 1.70 -4.08 -18.31
CA TRP A 141 2.22 -2.91 -17.63
C TRP A 141 3.74 -2.87 -17.50
N ASN A 142 4.40 -4.02 -17.57
CA ASN A 142 5.86 -4.18 -17.42
C ASN A 142 6.46 -3.32 -16.28
N PRO A 143 6.01 -3.50 -15.02
CA PRO A 143 6.33 -2.58 -13.95
C PRO A 143 7.78 -2.66 -13.48
N THR A 144 8.34 -1.53 -13.08
CA THR A 144 9.62 -1.42 -12.36
C THR A 144 9.50 -1.93 -10.92
N ALA A 145 8.33 -1.71 -10.29
CA ALA A 145 8.07 -2.09 -8.91
C ALA A 145 6.66 -2.67 -8.74
N ILE A 146 6.51 -3.62 -7.81
CA ILE A 146 5.24 -4.23 -7.45
C ILE A 146 5.06 -4.14 -5.94
N PHE A 147 4.03 -3.42 -5.50
CA PHE A 147 3.57 -3.39 -4.12
C PHE A 147 2.54 -4.49 -3.90
N PHE A 148 2.67 -5.24 -2.82
CA PHE A 148 1.75 -6.35 -2.52
C PHE A 148 1.76 -6.67 -1.02
N PRO A 149 0.71 -7.33 -0.48
CA PRO A 149 0.63 -7.65 0.94
C PRO A 149 1.81 -8.48 1.42
N ASN A 150 2.24 -8.28 2.66
CA ASN A 150 3.27 -9.10 3.27
C ASN A 150 2.76 -10.51 3.62
N SER A 151 3.68 -11.47 3.77
CA SER A 151 3.39 -12.88 4.03
C SER A 151 2.88 -13.17 5.46
N HIS A 152 2.86 -12.18 6.34
CA HIS A 152 2.44 -12.30 7.74
C HIS A 152 1.12 -11.58 8.02
N ASP A 153 0.42 -11.12 6.97
CA ASP A 153 -0.94 -10.64 7.15
C ASP A 153 -1.85 -11.81 7.58
N TRP A 154 -2.80 -11.53 8.46
CA TRP A 154 -3.76 -12.55 8.91
C TRP A 154 -5.01 -12.62 8.02
N ASN A 155 -5.27 -11.60 7.19
CA ASN A 155 -6.39 -11.60 6.26
C ASN A 155 -6.17 -12.64 5.15
N LYS A 156 -7.12 -13.53 4.99
CA LYS A 156 -7.01 -14.66 4.04
C LYS A 156 -6.89 -14.22 2.58
N THR A 157 -7.53 -13.11 2.21
CA THR A 157 -7.44 -12.55 0.86
C THR A 157 -6.08 -11.89 0.65
N HIS A 158 -5.55 -11.16 1.63
CA HIS A 158 -4.21 -10.57 1.56
C HIS A 158 -3.14 -11.63 1.38
N LEU A 159 -3.18 -12.70 2.18
CA LEU A 159 -2.29 -13.85 1.99
C LEU A 159 -2.47 -14.51 0.62
N GLY A 160 -3.71 -14.60 0.13
CA GLY A 160 -4.01 -15.09 -1.21
C GLY A 160 -3.37 -14.23 -2.30
N VAL A 161 -3.50 -12.91 -2.20
CA VAL A 161 -2.89 -11.97 -3.16
C VAL A 161 -1.37 -12.02 -3.11
N HIS A 162 -0.77 -12.14 -1.91
CA HIS A 162 0.66 -12.37 -1.77
C HIS A 162 1.10 -13.60 -2.59
N MET A 163 0.44 -14.75 -2.38
CA MET A 163 0.77 -15.99 -3.09
C MET A 163 0.50 -15.89 -4.60
N LEU A 164 -0.62 -15.27 -5.00
CA LEU A 164 -0.98 -15.09 -6.41
C LEU A 164 0.06 -14.25 -7.16
N THR A 165 0.54 -13.18 -6.53
CA THR A 165 1.59 -12.32 -7.08
C THR A 165 2.88 -13.10 -7.31
N LEU A 166 3.34 -13.87 -6.32
CA LEU A 166 4.55 -14.67 -6.46
C LEU A 166 4.40 -15.79 -7.49
N ASP A 167 3.23 -16.46 -7.56
CA ASP A 167 2.99 -17.50 -8.55
C ASP A 167 2.90 -16.92 -9.97
N ALA A 168 2.37 -15.71 -10.16
CA ALA A 168 2.38 -15.00 -11.44
C ALA A 168 3.81 -14.64 -11.88
N LEU A 169 4.63 -14.15 -10.95
CA LEU A 169 6.02 -13.80 -11.22
C LEU A 169 6.84 -15.03 -11.66
N LYS A 170 6.60 -16.20 -11.08
CA LYS A 170 7.26 -17.44 -11.51
C LYS A 170 6.95 -17.86 -12.96
N LYS A 171 5.81 -17.36 -13.50
CA LYS A 171 5.39 -17.61 -14.89
C LYS A 171 5.76 -16.46 -15.84
N THR A 172 6.48 -15.46 -15.37
CA THR A 172 6.89 -14.30 -16.16
C THR A 172 8.39 -14.33 -16.38
N ASP A 173 8.80 -14.74 -17.56
CA ASP A 173 10.22 -14.86 -17.92
C ASP A 173 10.86 -13.48 -18.16
N ASN A 174 12.16 -13.39 -17.94
CA ASN A 174 12.99 -12.19 -18.19
C ASN A 174 12.44 -10.90 -17.58
N PHE A 175 11.93 -10.99 -16.35
CA PHE A 175 11.30 -9.90 -15.65
C PHE A 175 11.89 -9.76 -14.24
N PHE A 176 12.39 -8.57 -13.89
CA PHE A 176 13.22 -8.33 -12.71
C PHE A 176 12.76 -7.11 -11.89
N PRO A 177 11.51 -7.04 -11.44
CA PRO A 177 10.99 -5.90 -10.72
C PRO A 177 11.54 -5.83 -9.29
N PHE A 178 11.42 -4.63 -8.69
CA PHE A 178 11.46 -4.50 -7.26
C PHE A 178 10.14 -5.02 -6.68
N LEU A 179 10.25 -5.79 -5.61
CA LEU A 179 9.13 -6.30 -4.83
C LEU A 179 9.05 -5.52 -3.52
N ILE A 180 7.90 -4.95 -3.23
CA ILE A 180 7.68 -4.09 -2.07
C ILE A 180 6.50 -4.66 -1.29
N GLU A 181 6.81 -5.43 -0.24
CA GLU A 181 5.79 -5.93 0.68
C GLU A 181 5.31 -4.80 1.59
N THR A 182 4.01 -4.74 1.80
CA THR A 182 3.32 -3.69 2.57
C THR A 182 2.62 -4.24 3.79
N GLU A 183 2.47 -3.41 4.81
CA GLU A 183 1.63 -3.71 5.97
C GLU A 183 0.21 -3.18 5.74
N TYR A 184 -0.77 -4.01 6.07
CA TYR A 184 -2.17 -3.62 6.20
C TYR A 184 -2.63 -3.92 7.63
N TRP A 185 -3.11 -5.14 7.87
CA TRP A 185 -3.57 -5.58 9.19
C TRP A 185 -2.50 -6.35 9.96
N GLY A 186 -1.62 -7.05 9.26
CA GLY A 186 -0.52 -7.82 9.82
C GLY A 186 0.82 -7.09 9.70
N GLN A 187 1.52 -6.98 10.82
CA GLN A 187 2.85 -6.37 10.86
C GLN A 187 3.90 -7.30 10.25
N MET A 188 4.86 -6.71 9.53
CA MET A 188 6.02 -7.45 9.01
C MET A 188 7.05 -7.68 10.11
N PRO A 189 7.57 -8.92 10.26
CA PRO A 189 8.60 -9.20 11.25
C PRO A 189 9.98 -8.64 10.86
N LYS A 190 10.23 -8.40 9.57
CA LYS A 190 11.54 -7.97 9.05
C LYS A 190 11.38 -6.92 7.94
N PRO A 191 10.81 -5.75 8.20
CA PRO A 191 10.89 -4.63 7.26
C PRO A 191 12.35 -4.19 7.11
N ASN A 192 12.68 -3.59 5.96
CA ASN A 192 14.02 -3.05 5.71
C ASN A 192 14.01 -1.61 5.18
N LEU A 193 12.82 -0.99 5.16
CA LEU A 193 12.65 0.39 4.74
C LEU A 193 11.59 1.07 5.61
N LEU A 194 11.95 2.20 6.21
CA LEU A 194 11.04 3.14 6.86
C LEU A 194 10.93 4.39 5.98
N VAL A 195 9.73 4.72 5.55
CA VAL A 195 9.47 5.86 4.67
C VAL A 195 8.69 6.93 5.42
N GLU A 196 9.28 8.11 5.53
CA GLU A 196 8.59 9.28 6.06
C GLU A 196 7.48 9.75 5.10
N SER A 197 6.37 10.22 5.66
CA SER A 197 5.29 10.92 4.95
C SER A 197 5.05 12.28 5.58
N THR A 198 4.92 13.29 4.75
CA THR A 198 4.52 14.63 5.20
C THR A 198 3.07 14.66 5.68
N THR A 199 2.71 15.62 6.51
CA THR A 199 1.31 15.87 6.91
C THR A 199 0.38 16.02 5.70
N ARG A 200 0.87 16.62 4.61
CA ARG A 200 0.12 16.78 3.36
C ARG A 200 -0.15 15.43 2.70
N GLU A 201 0.83 14.56 2.60
CA GLU A 201 0.66 13.23 2.02
C GLU A 201 -0.30 12.37 2.83
N VAL A 202 -0.21 12.44 4.17
CA VAL A 202 -1.18 11.75 5.04
C VAL A 202 -2.59 12.28 4.82
N ALA A 203 -2.77 13.59 4.73
CA ALA A 203 -4.07 14.19 4.46
C ALA A 203 -4.61 13.77 3.08
N ASP A 204 -3.76 13.68 2.07
CA ASP A 204 -4.14 13.26 0.72
C ASP A 204 -4.55 11.77 0.68
N LEU A 205 -3.84 10.90 1.39
CA LEU A 205 -4.22 9.49 1.55
C LEU A 205 -5.57 9.34 2.27
N LEU A 206 -5.81 10.11 3.33
CA LEU A 206 -7.08 10.11 4.06
C LEU A 206 -8.23 10.62 3.18
N ALA A 207 -7.99 11.66 2.38
CA ALA A 207 -8.98 12.20 1.46
C ALA A 207 -9.35 11.19 0.36
N ALA A 208 -8.37 10.51 -0.25
CA ALA A 208 -8.63 9.43 -1.18
C ALA A 208 -9.41 8.28 -0.52
N LEU A 209 -8.96 7.85 0.66
CA LEU A 209 -9.61 6.79 1.42
C LEU A 209 -11.06 7.14 1.79
N SER A 210 -11.38 8.43 2.00
CA SER A 210 -12.73 8.89 2.34
C SER A 210 -13.78 8.58 1.27
N HIS A 211 -13.38 8.26 0.04
CA HIS A 211 -14.28 7.84 -1.02
C HIS A 211 -14.83 6.41 -0.84
N HIS A 212 -14.22 5.59 0.01
CA HIS A 212 -14.68 4.25 0.38
C HIS A 212 -15.73 4.31 1.49
N GLU A 213 -16.81 5.05 1.24
CA GLU A 213 -17.83 5.40 2.24
C GLU A 213 -18.43 4.19 2.94
N GLY A 214 -18.75 3.15 2.19
CA GLY A 214 -19.40 1.96 2.73
C GLY A 214 -18.54 1.22 3.75
N GLU A 215 -17.23 1.16 3.56
CA GLU A 215 -16.31 0.55 4.51
C GLU A 215 -16.06 1.46 5.71
N LEU A 216 -15.85 2.75 5.50
CA LEU A 216 -15.54 3.71 6.57
C LEU A 216 -16.73 3.98 7.49
N LYS A 217 -17.97 3.97 6.98
CA LYS A 217 -19.19 4.04 7.80
C LYS A 217 -19.32 2.82 8.71
N ARG A 218 -18.90 1.65 8.25
CA ARG A 218 -18.89 0.41 9.04
C ARG A 218 -17.75 0.40 10.06
N ASN A 219 -16.57 0.83 9.66
CA ASN A 219 -15.35 0.83 10.49
C ASN A 219 -14.47 2.04 10.13
N PRO A 220 -14.48 3.12 10.91
CA PRO A 220 -13.76 4.36 10.59
C PRO A 220 -12.25 4.26 10.85
N PHE A 221 -11.57 3.27 10.27
CA PHE A 221 -10.15 3.02 10.47
C PHE A 221 -9.25 4.15 9.91
N HIS A 222 -9.73 4.92 8.94
CA HIS A 222 -9.04 6.10 8.42
C HIS A 222 -8.67 7.10 9.52
N LEU A 223 -9.52 7.26 10.55
CA LEU A 223 -9.24 8.16 11.69
C LEU A 223 -8.10 7.66 12.60
N ARG A 224 -7.69 6.40 12.45
CA ARG A 224 -6.58 5.81 13.20
C ARG A 224 -5.31 5.63 12.37
N MET A 225 -5.40 5.82 11.07
CA MET A 225 -4.26 5.69 10.16
C MET A 225 -3.10 6.63 10.53
N PRO A 226 -3.30 7.93 10.88
CA PRO A 226 -2.21 8.77 11.33
C PRO A 226 -1.51 8.24 12.59
N SER A 227 -2.27 7.72 13.57
CA SER A 227 -1.70 7.12 14.79
C SER A 227 -0.90 5.85 14.50
N TRP A 228 -1.35 5.02 13.55
CA TRP A 228 -0.59 3.87 13.07
C TRP A 228 0.73 4.31 12.40
N MET A 229 0.69 5.37 11.59
CA MET A 229 1.90 5.91 10.95
C MET A 229 2.88 6.50 11.98
N GLN A 230 2.40 7.12 13.05
CA GLN A 230 3.22 7.55 14.18
C GLN A 230 3.83 6.37 14.94
N ASP A 231 3.07 5.30 15.18
CA ASP A 231 3.59 4.09 15.82
C ASP A 231 4.66 3.39 14.95
N ASN A 232 4.56 3.49 13.62
CA ASN A 232 5.58 3.00 12.71
C ASN A 232 6.91 3.75 12.86
N VAL A 233 6.92 5.04 13.20
CA VAL A 233 8.15 5.78 13.53
C VAL A 233 8.82 5.16 14.75
N ARG A 234 8.05 4.91 15.81
CA ARG A 234 8.54 4.24 17.02
C ARG A 234 9.08 2.84 16.73
N ARG A 235 8.31 2.02 15.98
CA ARG A 235 8.71 0.66 15.59
C ARG A 235 9.95 0.68 14.69
N GLY A 236 10.00 1.60 13.73
CA GLY A 236 11.10 1.73 12.77
C GLY A 236 12.45 1.98 13.44
N ALA A 237 12.47 2.66 14.59
CA ALA A 237 13.68 2.86 15.37
C ALA A 237 14.41 1.54 15.64
N GLU A 238 13.67 0.53 16.08
CA GLU A 238 14.23 -0.78 16.47
C GLU A 238 14.31 -1.76 15.29
N VAL A 239 13.24 -1.87 14.49
CA VAL A 239 13.18 -2.90 13.43
C VAL A 239 14.03 -2.57 12.20
N ILE A 240 14.36 -1.29 12.00
CA ILE A 240 15.23 -0.81 10.91
C ILE A 240 16.61 -0.43 11.46
N GLY A 241 16.66 0.32 12.56
CA GLY A 241 17.90 0.81 13.17
C GLY A 241 18.61 -0.22 14.04
N GLY A 242 17.97 -1.36 14.35
CA GLY A 242 18.47 -2.39 15.25
C GLY A 242 18.15 -2.11 16.71
N GLN A 243 18.44 -3.07 17.57
CA GLN A 243 18.14 -3.00 19.00
C GLN A 243 18.77 -1.75 19.65
N GLY A 244 17.94 -0.96 20.33
CA GLY A 244 18.35 0.31 20.93
C GLY A 244 18.47 1.47 19.92
N GLY A 245 18.02 1.28 18.70
CA GLY A 245 17.99 2.30 17.67
C GLY A 245 17.16 3.52 18.08
N LYS A 246 17.66 4.72 17.77
CA LYS A 246 16.95 5.97 18.01
C LYS A 246 15.90 6.19 16.90
N ALA A 247 14.68 6.58 17.29
CA ALA A 247 13.68 6.99 16.33
C ALA A 247 14.15 8.21 15.54
N PRO A 248 13.92 8.24 14.20
CA PRO A 248 14.12 9.44 13.41
C PRO A 248 13.13 10.52 13.83
N ASP A 249 13.43 11.77 13.48
CA ASP A 249 12.53 12.91 13.71
C ASP A 249 11.49 13.00 12.57
N PHE A 250 10.64 11.98 12.49
CA PHE A 250 9.55 11.88 11.53
C PHE A 250 8.21 12.03 12.24
N ASP A 251 7.29 12.78 11.66
CA ASP A 251 5.92 12.86 12.17
C ASP A 251 5.11 11.61 11.84
N PHE A 252 5.24 11.11 10.62
CA PHE A 252 4.52 9.96 10.10
C PHE A 252 5.43 9.09 9.24
N ALA A 253 5.28 7.78 9.34
CA ALA A 253 6.03 6.86 8.49
C ALA A 253 5.29 5.55 8.24
N THR A 254 5.71 4.85 7.18
CA THR A 254 5.29 3.50 6.85
C THR A 254 6.48 2.57 6.69
N LEU A 255 6.27 1.30 7.03
CA LEU A 255 7.28 0.25 6.95
C LEU A 255 7.04 -0.62 5.73
N TYR A 256 8.11 -0.92 5.03
CA TYR A 256 8.11 -1.78 3.84
C TYR A 256 9.24 -2.79 3.92
N ARG A 257 9.07 -3.89 3.19
CA ARG A 257 10.17 -4.80 2.88
C ARG A 257 10.43 -4.77 1.40
N VAL A 258 11.59 -4.25 1.00
CA VAL A 258 12.01 -4.15 -0.39
C VAL A 258 12.98 -5.28 -0.71
N SER A 259 12.68 -5.97 -1.79
CA SER A 259 13.49 -7.06 -2.35
C SER A 259 13.49 -6.95 -3.87
N ARG A 260 14.23 -7.83 -4.54
CA ARG A 260 14.21 -7.94 -6.01
C ARG A 260 13.77 -9.34 -6.41
N TRP A 261 13.02 -9.39 -7.50
CA TRP A 261 12.73 -10.64 -8.17
C TRP A 261 13.83 -10.93 -9.20
N ARG A 262 14.49 -12.07 -9.09
CA ARG A 262 15.51 -12.48 -10.04
C ARG A 262 15.57 -14.02 -10.13
N ASP A 263 15.56 -14.55 -11.35
CA ASP A 263 15.69 -15.98 -11.61
C ASP A 263 14.74 -16.85 -10.77
N ALA A 264 13.45 -16.45 -10.74
CA ALA A 264 12.39 -17.05 -9.93
C ALA A 264 12.63 -17.06 -8.41
N ASN A 265 13.52 -16.21 -7.91
CA ASN A 265 13.83 -16.06 -6.50
C ASN A 265 13.64 -14.62 -6.00
N ILE A 266 13.34 -14.50 -4.72
CA ILE A 266 13.37 -13.24 -3.99
C ILE A 266 14.76 -13.07 -3.40
N ILE A 267 15.46 -12.01 -3.80
CA ILE A 267 16.78 -11.65 -3.27
C ILE A 267 16.71 -10.29 -2.56
N PRO A 268 17.55 -10.04 -1.55
CA PRO A 268 17.63 -8.73 -0.92
C PRO A 268 17.89 -7.61 -1.95
N ALA A 269 17.20 -6.48 -1.81
CA ALA A 269 17.48 -5.30 -2.64
C ALA A 269 18.78 -4.62 -2.20
N TRP A 270 19.10 -4.70 -0.90
CA TRP A 270 20.31 -4.17 -0.25
C TRP A 270 20.54 -4.85 1.10
N GLU A 271 21.72 -4.62 1.67
CA GLU A 271 22.05 -5.05 3.04
C GLU A 271 21.54 -4.04 4.08
N GLY A 272 21.06 -4.55 5.22
CA GLY A 272 20.59 -3.75 6.36
C GLY A 272 19.25 -3.06 6.12
N GLY A 273 18.96 -2.12 7.01
CA GLY A 273 17.76 -1.28 6.93
C GLY A 273 18.06 0.11 6.42
N ARG A 274 17.06 0.79 5.84
CA ARG A 274 17.14 2.17 5.37
C ARG A 274 15.99 2.99 5.91
N MET A 275 16.26 4.28 6.16
CA MET A 275 15.25 5.29 6.44
C MET A 275 15.24 6.30 5.29
N LEU A 276 14.08 6.62 4.79
CA LEU A 276 13.86 7.54 3.68
C LEU A 276 13.12 8.79 4.19
N PRO A 277 13.85 9.85 4.57
CA PRO A 277 13.22 11.12 4.98
C PRO A 277 12.58 11.83 3.78
N CYS A 278 11.68 12.77 4.06
CA CYS A 278 11.04 13.59 3.02
C CYS A 278 12.03 14.53 2.29
N SER A 279 13.22 14.75 2.86
CA SER A 279 14.31 15.51 2.21
C SER A 279 14.98 14.76 1.05
N ASP A 280 14.83 13.43 1.01
CA ASP A 280 15.53 12.57 0.05
C ASP A 280 14.57 12.14 -1.07
N ASN A 281 15.09 12.07 -2.30
CA ASN A 281 14.30 11.58 -3.43
C ASN A 281 14.08 10.08 -3.37
N SER A 282 12.82 9.66 -3.47
CA SER A 282 12.40 8.26 -3.34
C SER A 282 13.00 7.33 -4.40
N SER A 283 13.15 7.79 -5.64
CA SER A 283 13.72 6.98 -6.72
C SER A 283 15.21 6.70 -6.50
N GLY A 284 15.98 7.73 -6.16
CA GLY A 284 17.41 7.58 -5.89
C GLY A 284 17.70 6.67 -4.70
N ALA A 285 16.83 6.71 -3.67
CA ALA A 285 16.98 5.86 -2.49
C ALA A 285 16.67 4.38 -2.75
N LEU A 286 15.71 4.09 -3.66
CA LEU A 286 15.22 2.74 -3.91
C LEU A 286 15.91 2.06 -5.10
N PHE A 287 16.11 2.77 -6.20
CA PHE A 287 16.45 2.18 -7.48
C PHE A 287 17.87 2.48 -7.93
N SER A 288 18.63 3.33 -7.20
CA SER A 288 20.05 3.52 -7.52
C SER A 288 20.82 2.23 -7.24
N GLU A 289 21.39 1.64 -8.27
CA GLU A 289 22.44 0.65 -8.11
C GLU A 289 23.65 1.38 -7.49
N LYS A 290 23.80 1.33 -6.18
CA LYS A 290 25.10 1.60 -5.57
C LYS A 290 25.96 0.38 -5.90
N ASN A 291 26.85 0.54 -6.90
CA ASN A 291 27.96 -0.36 -7.20
C ASN A 291 28.75 -0.70 -5.91
#